data_ba0e84b6eb0520c01fb646576eb145ee
#
_entry.id   ba0e84b6eb0520c01fb646576eb145ee
#
_cell.length_a   1.000
_cell.length_b   1.000
_cell.length_c   1.000
_cell.angle_alpha   90.00
_cell.angle_beta   90.00
_cell.angle_gamma   90.00
#
_symmetry.space_group_name_H-M   'P 1'
#
loop_
_entity.id
_entity.type
_entity.pdbx_description
1 polymer ?
#
loop_
_entity_poly.entity_id
_entity_poly.type
_entity_poly.pdbx_seq_one_letter_code
_entity_poly.pdbx_strand_id
1 'polypeptide(L)'
;ITNKQTDQKVKEYSIKEAIEESKKEYSHLTNSQVSTDMRLYMFQTGTLKTKMKYIKMNQSNEDFEIPVPWFLIRHPKGDVVVDGGNAKEVSEDKHAHWGSVVAAYDPIMGKTENCIDQLNSIGVNPAGIRYVLHSHLHLDHSGGVGRFPNATHLVQQKEYDYAFNPDWFSKPAYIRKDFDKPGINWKFLRDKNDDFYDLYGDGSIIVIFTPGHAPGHQSFLVNLPNSGYVLLTIDAAYTMDHWNNLTLPGLVCSAVDVVDSVK
;
A
#
# COMPACT_ATOMS: atom_id res chain seq x y z
N ILE A 1 -6.02 18.27 48.63
CA ILE A 1 -6.12 18.12 47.15
C ILE A 1 -5.99 16.64 46.89
N THR A 2 -7.12 15.96 46.75
CA THR A 2 -7.23 14.51 46.51
C THR A 2 -7.14 14.26 44.99
N ASN A 3 -6.04 13.61 44.56
CA ASN A 3 -5.92 13.05 43.23
C ASN A 3 -6.91 11.90 43.07
N LYS A 4 -7.99 12.10 42.33
CA LYS A 4 -8.78 11.01 41.77
C LYS A 4 -8.01 10.48 40.52
N GLN A 5 -7.23 9.42 40.73
CA GLN A 5 -6.85 8.52 39.63
C GLN A 5 -8.13 7.85 39.12
N THR A 6 -8.51 8.18 37.91
CA THR A 6 -9.51 7.40 37.16
C THR A 6 -8.80 6.14 36.69
N ASP A 7 -9.03 5.03 37.41
CA ASP A 7 -8.76 3.68 36.91
C ASP A 7 -9.63 3.41 35.68
N GLN A 8 -9.15 3.77 34.51
CA GLN A 8 -9.63 3.15 33.27
C GLN A 8 -9.07 1.73 33.26
N LYS A 9 -9.88 0.76 33.68
CA LYS A 9 -9.63 -0.65 33.41
C LYS A 9 -9.56 -0.80 31.89
N VAL A 10 -8.34 -1.00 31.37
CA VAL A 10 -8.14 -1.51 30.02
C VAL A 10 -8.81 -2.88 29.99
N LYS A 11 -9.90 -3.01 29.23
CA LYS A 11 -10.57 -4.29 29.05
C LYS A 11 -9.65 -5.14 28.18
N GLU A 12 -9.01 -6.14 28.77
CA GLU A 12 -8.31 -7.17 28.00
C GLU A 12 -9.37 -7.94 27.19
N TYR A 13 -9.44 -7.64 25.90
CA TYR A 13 -10.20 -8.46 24.96
C TYR A 13 -9.40 -9.70 24.61
N SER A 14 -9.99 -10.88 24.78
CA SER A 14 -9.40 -12.06 24.15
C SER A 14 -9.50 -11.92 22.63
N ILE A 15 -8.49 -12.42 21.90
CA ILE A 15 -8.47 -12.46 20.42
C ILE A 15 -9.80 -13.02 19.88
N LYS A 16 -10.42 -13.95 20.60
CA LYS A 16 -11.69 -14.58 20.24
C LYS A 16 -12.87 -13.62 20.32
N GLU A 17 -12.92 -12.77 21.34
CA GLU A 17 -13.96 -11.74 21.51
C GLU A 17 -13.80 -10.62 20.46
N ALA A 18 -12.57 -10.20 20.18
CA ALA A 18 -12.28 -9.23 19.13
C ALA A 18 -12.71 -9.74 17.73
N ILE A 19 -12.47 -11.02 17.43
CA ILE A 19 -12.91 -11.67 16.19
C ILE A 19 -14.44 -11.73 16.11
N GLU A 20 -15.13 -12.05 17.19
CA GLU A 20 -16.60 -12.14 17.20
C GLU A 20 -17.26 -10.75 17.12
N GLU A 21 -16.70 -9.73 17.76
CA GLU A 21 -17.16 -8.35 17.62
C GLU A 21 -16.94 -7.85 16.17
N SER A 22 -15.76 -8.08 15.59
CA SER A 22 -15.45 -7.75 14.20
C SER A 22 -16.40 -8.46 13.22
N LYS A 23 -16.69 -9.74 13.41
CA LYS A 23 -17.65 -10.48 12.57
C LYS A 23 -19.05 -9.87 12.64
N LYS A 24 -19.47 -9.38 13.81
CA LYS A 24 -20.78 -8.77 14.00
C LYS A 24 -20.87 -7.39 13.37
N GLU A 25 -19.83 -6.58 13.54
CA GLU A 25 -19.72 -5.23 12.99
C GLU A 25 -19.59 -5.24 11.46
N TYR A 26 -18.81 -6.17 10.92
CA TYR A 26 -18.56 -6.31 9.49
C TYR A 26 -19.35 -7.44 8.82
N SER A 27 -20.44 -7.91 9.44
CA SER A 27 -21.28 -9.00 8.90
C SER A 27 -21.82 -8.72 7.49
N HIS A 28 -22.02 -7.44 7.14
CA HIS A 28 -22.42 -7.03 5.79
C HIS A 28 -21.35 -7.29 4.73
N LEU A 29 -20.05 -7.34 5.11
CA LEU A 29 -18.95 -7.65 4.21
C LEU A 29 -18.84 -9.17 3.93
N THR A 30 -19.29 -10.01 4.85
CA THR A 30 -19.18 -11.48 4.77
C THR A 30 -20.25 -12.15 3.93
N ASN A 31 -21.33 -11.43 3.59
CA ASN A 31 -22.46 -11.96 2.80
C ASN A 31 -22.37 -11.65 1.30
N SER A 32 -21.24 -11.11 0.83
CA SER A 32 -21.06 -10.80 -0.59
C SER A 32 -20.90 -12.08 -1.43
N GLN A 33 -21.68 -12.23 -2.49
CA GLN A 33 -21.45 -13.25 -3.52
C GLN A 33 -20.28 -12.78 -4.40
N VAL A 34 -19.08 -13.28 -4.10
CA VAL A 34 -17.89 -12.98 -4.89
C VAL A 34 -18.00 -13.64 -6.25
N SER A 35 -17.74 -12.89 -7.31
CA SER A 35 -17.73 -13.44 -8.67
C SER A 35 -16.67 -14.52 -8.83
N THR A 36 -17.04 -15.64 -9.44
CA THR A 36 -16.13 -16.76 -9.77
C THR A 36 -14.99 -16.36 -10.71
N ASP A 37 -15.11 -15.22 -11.40
CA ASP A 37 -14.16 -14.76 -12.40
C ASP A 37 -13.08 -13.84 -11.83
N MET A 38 -13.12 -13.53 -10.53
CA MET A 38 -12.06 -12.74 -9.90
C MET A 38 -10.74 -13.51 -9.81
N ARG A 39 -9.64 -12.80 -10.12
CA ARG A 39 -8.26 -13.30 -10.00
C ARG A 39 -7.35 -12.18 -9.48
N LEU A 40 -6.40 -12.55 -8.63
CA LEU A 40 -5.33 -11.70 -8.17
C LEU A 40 -4.01 -12.20 -8.76
N TYR A 41 -3.27 -11.30 -9.40
CA TYR A 41 -1.92 -11.56 -9.93
C TYR A 41 -0.94 -10.63 -9.23
N MET A 42 0.21 -11.18 -8.82
CA MET A 42 1.32 -10.44 -8.26
C MET A 42 2.44 -10.37 -9.29
N PHE A 43 2.98 -9.18 -9.46
CA PHE A 43 4.12 -8.88 -10.30
C PHE A 43 5.20 -8.19 -9.47
N GLN A 44 6.36 -7.97 -10.07
CA GLN A 44 7.48 -7.31 -9.44
C GLN A 44 8.20 -6.40 -10.44
N THR A 45 8.49 -5.17 -10.05
CA THR A 45 9.27 -4.21 -10.85
C THR A 45 10.72 -4.18 -10.39
N GLY A 46 11.35 -5.34 -10.26
CA GLY A 46 12.69 -5.47 -9.73
C GLY A 46 12.75 -5.51 -8.20
N THR A 47 13.92 -5.21 -7.65
CA THR A 47 14.22 -5.23 -6.22
C THR A 47 14.90 -3.93 -5.79
N LEU A 48 14.97 -3.69 -4.47
CA LEU A 48 15.78 -2.62 -3.87
C LEU A 48 16.85 -3.24 -2.97
N LYS A 49 18.12 -2.96 -3.25
CA LYS A 49 19.19 -3.20 -2.28
C LYS A 49 19.20 -2.09 -1.24
N THR A 50 19.18 -2.47 0.02
CA THR A 50 19.10 -1.57 1.15
C THR A 50 19.87 -2.14 2.34
N LYS A 51 19.61 -1.63 3.54
CA LYS A 51 20.20 -2.11 4.79
C LYS A 51 19.09 -2.61 5.73
N MET A 52 19.34 -3.70 6.47
CA MET A 52 18.37 -4.29 7.39
C MET A 52 17.85 -3.26 8.40
N LYS A 53 18.66 -2.33 8.85
CA LYS A 53 18.26 -1.23 9.76
C LYS A 53 17.15 -0.33 9.22
N TYR A 54 16.97 -0.24 7.89
CA TYR A 54 15.88 0.54 7.28
C TYR A 54 14.58 -0.27 7.17
N ILE A 55 14.70 -1.59 7.16
CA ILE A 55 13.55 -2.49 7.10
C ILE A 55 13.01 -2.74 8.50
N LYS A 56 13.88 -2.93 9.48
CA LYS A 56 13.51 -3.27 10.84
C LYS A 56 14.32 -2.45 11.84
N MET A 57 13.64 -1.80 12.76
CA MET A 57 14.26 -0.96 13.80
C MET A 57 15.24 -1.76 14.67
N ASN A 58 16.31 -1.11 15.08
CA ASN A 58 17.37 -1.68 15.94
C ASN A 58 18.12 -2.88 15.33
N GLN A 59 18.12 -3.02 14.00
CA GLN A 59 18.91 -4.03 13.31
C GLN A 59 20.26 -3.50 12.84
N SER A 60 21.10 -4.46 12.37
CA SER A 60 22.44 -4.20 11.86
C SER A 60 22.44 -3.40 10.54
N ASN A 61 23.65 -2.97 10.15
CA ASN A 61 23.85 -2.30 8.87
C ASN A 61 24.20 -3.29 7.74
N GLU A 62 23.80 -4.56 7.88
CA GLU A 62 23.99 -5.57 6.84
C GLU A 62 23.15 -5.29 5.59
N ASP A 63 23.63 -5.78 4.46
CA ASP A 63 22.92 -5.68 3.21
C ASP A 63 21.64 -6.51 3.23
N PHE A 64 20.60 -5.93 2.69
CA PHE A 64 19.30 -6.58 2.55
C PHE A 64 18.70 -6.23 1.19
N GLU A 65 17.95 -7.13 0.61
CA GLU A 65 17.27 -6.91 -0.68
C GLU A 65 15.78 -7.19 -0.53
N ILE A 66 14.95 -6.25 -0.97
CA ILE A 66 13.48 -6.35 -0.91
C ILE A 66 12.89 -6.37 -2.31
N PRO A 67 11.83 -7.17 -2.56
CA PRO A 67 11.08 -7.10 -3.80
C PRO A 67 10.27 -5.80 -3.87
N VAL A 68 9.94 -5.36 -5.09
CA VAL A 68 9.04 -4.24 -5.34
C VAL A 68 7.78 -4.77 -6.04
N PRO A 69 6.81 -5.29 -5.29
CA PRO A 69 5.60 -5.88 -5.86
C PRO A 69 4.60 -4.82 -6.31
N TRP A 70 3.75 -5.22 -7.25
CA TRP A 70 2.51 -4.57 -7.61
C TRP A 70 1.48 -5.64 -8.01
N PHE A 71 0.18 -5.29 -8.05
CA PHE A 71 -0.84 -6.31 -8.23
C PHE A 71 -1.85 -5.91 -9.31
N LEU A 72 -2.34 -6.91 -10.04
CA LEU A 72 -3.49 -6.80 -10.93
C LEU A 72 -4.63 -7.65 -10.36
N ILE A 73 -5.79 -7.04 -10.16
CA ILE A 73 -7.03 -7.73 -9.80
C ILE A 73 -7.93 -7.72 -11.04
N ARG A 74 -8.15 -8.90 -11.64
CA ARG A 74 -9.16 -9.06 -12.67
C ARG A 74 -10.52 -9.10 -11.99
N HIS A 75 -11.41 -8.21 -12.39
CA HIS A 75 -12.72 -8.07 -11.76
C HIS A 75 -13.81 -7.86 -12.81
N PRO A 76 -14.99 -8.51 -12.69
CA PRO A 76 -16.08 -8.40 -13.69
C PRO A 76 -16.59 -6.98 -13.91
N LYS A 77 -16.50 -6.13 -12.90
CA LYS A 77 -16.90 -4.72 -12.98
C LYS A 77 -15.77 -3.81 -13.52
N GLY A 78 -14.62 -4.36 -13.91
CA GLY A 78 -13.44 -3.69 -14.45
C GLY A 78 -12.17 -3.98 -13.65
N ASP A 79 -11.06 -4.13 -14.36
CA ASP A 79 -9.77 -4.50 -13.78
C ASP A 79 -9.20 -3.38 -12.90
N VAL A 80 -8.48 -3.78 -11.86
CA VAL A 80 -7.89 -2.89 -10.84
C VAL A 80 -6.40 -3.18 -10.74
N VAL A 81 -5.59 -2.14 -10.72
CA VAL A 81 -4.17 -2.20 -10.38
C VAL A 81 -3.97 -1.69 -8.96
N VAL A 82 -3.16 -2.37 -8.17
CA VAL A 82 -2.70 -1.91 -6.86
C VAL A 82 -1.23 -1.53 -6.97
N ASP A 83 -0.94 -0.27 -6.72
CA ASP A 83 0.35 0.38 -6.92
C ASP A 83 0.87 0.31 -8.37
N GLY A 84 2.14 0.56 -8.59
CA GLY A 84 2.74 0.47 -9.92
C GLY A 84 4.22 0.15 -9.86
N GLY A 85 4.71 -0.14 -8.66
CA GLY A 85 6.11 -0.43 -8.42
C GLY A 85 7.03 0.74 -8.80
N ASN A 86 8.25 0.42 -9.19
CA ASN A 86 9.22 1.38 -9.69
C ASN A 86 8.79 2.00 -11.02
N ALA A 87 9.05 3.29 -11.17
CA ALA A 87 8.85 3.97 -12.45
C ALA A 87 9.77 3.41 -13.55
N LYS A 88 9.31 3.40 -14.80
CA LYS A 88 10.08 2.91 -15.95
C LYS A 88 11.46 3.60 -16.07
N GLU A 89 11.50 4.90 -15.80
CA GLU A 89 12.68 5.75 -15.88
C GLU A 89 13.80 5.30 -14.94
N VAL A 90 13.48 4.56 -13.87
CA VAL A 90 14.46 3.95 -12.96
C VAL A 90 15.34 2.95 -13.69
N SER A 91 14.77 2.17 -14.61
CA SER A 91 15.53 1.21 -15.43
C SER A 91 16.39 1.88 -16.52
N GLU A 92 16.11 3.12 -16.84
CA GLU A 92 16.88 3.91 -17.82
C GLU A 92 18.07 4.61 -17.15
N ASP A 93 17.82 5.38 -16.10
CA ASP A 93 18.84 6.03 -15.25
C ASP A 93 18.30 6.28 -13.85
N LYS A 94 18.56 5.37 -12.92
CA LYS A 94 18.15 5.48 -11.53
C LYS A 94 18.66 6.71 -10.81
N HIS A 95 19.89 7.14 -11.12
CA HIS A 95 20.49 8.32 -10.47
C HIS A 95 19.86 9.62 -10.98
N ALA A 96 19.58 9.73 -12.28
CA ALA A 96 18.85 10.87 -12.82
C ALA A 96 17.40 10.90 -12.34
N HIS A 97 16.80 9.72 -12.09
CA HIS A 97 15.41 9.63 -11.67
C HIS A 97 15.22 9.83 -10.17
N TRP A 98 15.93 9.07 -9.34
CA TRP A 98 15.80 9.10 -7.88
C TRP A 98 16.79 10.01 -7.16
N GLY A 99 17.93 10.33 -7.81
CA GLY A 99 18.97 11.16 -7.21
C GLY A 99 19.70 10.47 -6.06
N SER A 100 19.90 11.19 -4.96
CA SER A 100 20.73 10.72 -3.84
C SER A 100 20.09 9.58 -3.03
N VAL A 101 18.79 9.35 -3.12
CA VAL A 101 18.11 8.26 -2.37
C VAL A 101 18.60 6.87 -2.81
N VAL A 102 19.15 6.75 -4.03
CA VAL A 102 19.80 5.51 -4.53
C VAL A 102 20.89 5.01 -3.58
N ALA A 103 21.53 5.88 -2.80
CA ALA A 103 22.52 5.46 -1.81
C ALA A 103 21.91 4.67 -0.63
N ALA A 104 20.63 4.83 -0.35
CA ALA A 104 19.91 4.12 0.71
C ALA A 104 19.06 2.96 0.17
N TYR A 105 18.49 3.15 -1.01
CA TYR A 105 17.64 2.18 -1.71
C TYR A 105 18.09 2.11 -3.16
N ASP A 106 18.93 1.11 -3.46
CA ASP A 106 19.50 0.94 -4.81
C ASP A 106 18.63 0.01 -5.66
N PRO A 107 17.84 0.53 -6.63
CA PRO A 107 16.95 -0.29 -7.43
C PRO A 107 17.74 -1.14 -8.44
N ILE A 108 17.31 -2.40 -8.54
CA ILE A 108 17.72 -3.35 -9.58
C ILE A 108 16.48 -3.68 -10.39
N MET A 109 16.42 -3.16 -11.62
CA MET A 109 15.23 -3.26 -12.45
C MET A 109 15.65 -3.39 -13.94
N GLY A 110 15.11 -4.40 -14.61
CA GLY A 110 15.24 -4.56 -16.06
C GLY A 110 14.33 -3.60 -16.83
N LYS A 111 14.70 -3.31 -18.09
CA LYS A 111 14.01 -2.31 -18.93
C LYS A 111 12.53 -2.60 -19.18
N THR A 112 12.13 -3.88 -19.18
CA THR A 112 10.76 -4.33 -19.43
C THR A 112 10.02 -4.78 -18.15
N GLU A 113 10.60 -4.50 -16.99
CA GLU A 113 10.02 -4.88 -15.68
C GLU A 113 9.07 -3.83 -15.09
N ASN A 114 8.82 -2.72 -15.79
CA ASN A 114 7.80 -1.76 -15.36
C ASN A 114 6.37 -2.33 -15.54
N CYS A 115 5.42 -1.84 -14.77
CA CYS A 115 4.04 -2.37 -14.74
C CYS A 115 3.36 -2.37 -16.11
N ILE A 116 3.63 -1.39 -16.97
CA ILE A 116 3.00 -1.29 -18.30
C ILE A 116 3.53 -2.37 -19.25
N ASP A 117 4.85 -2.55 -19.32
CA ASP A 117 5.44 -3.57 -20.19
C ASP A 117 5.04 -4.98 -19.74
N GLN A 118 4.93 -5.21 -18.42
CA GLN A 118 4.45 -6.49 -17.88
C GLN A 118 2.97 -6.74 -18.22
N LEU A 119 2.07 -5.75 -18.11
CA LEU A 119 0.67 -5.89 -18.55
C LEU A 119 0.57 -6.21 -20.04
N ASN A 120 1.31 -5.48 -20.87
CA ASN A 120 1.34 -5.72 -22.31
C ASN A 120 1.83 -7.14 -22.64
N SER A 121 2.82 -7.65 -21.89
CA SER A 121 3.37 -9.00 -22.12
C SER A 121 2.35 -10.13 -21.87
N ILE A 122 1.35 -9.87 -21.01
CA ILE A 122 0.26 -10.83 -20.75
C ILE A 122 -1.03 -10.49 -21.51
N GLY A 123 -0.98 -9.55 -22.45
CA GLY A 123 -2.11 -9.17 -23.30
C GLY A 123 -3.16 -8.30 -22.60
N VAL A 124 -2.85 -7.68 -21.47
CA VAL A 124 -3.75 -6.73 -20.77
C VAL A 124 -3.47 -5.31 -21.25
N ASN A 125 -4.47 -4.67 -21.83
CA ASN A 125 -4.36 -3.29 -22.29
C ASN A 125 -4.43 -2.32 -21.09
N PRO A 126 -3.40 -1.50 -20.84
CA PRO A 126 -3.42 -0.50 -19.76
C PRO A 126 -4.60 0.49 -19.83
N ALA A 127 -5.11 0.77 -21.03
CA ALA A 127 -6.29 1.64 -21.21
C ALA A 127 -7.61 0.96 -20.76
N GLY A 128 -7.61 -0.35 -20.54
CA GLY A 128 -8.74 -1.11 -20.01
C GLY A 128 -8.80 -1.16 -18.48
N ILE A 129 -7.79 -0.68 -17.79
CA ILE A 129 -7.77 -0.60 -16.33
C ILE A 129 -8.76 0.46 -15.86
N ARG A 130 -9.64 0.05 -14.94
CA ARG A 130 -10.69 0.93 -14.41
C ARG A 130 -10.22 1.76 -13.23
N TYR A 131 -9.50 1.13 -12.31
CA TYR A 131 -8.98 1.80 -11.11
C TYR A 131 -7.51 1.48 -10.91
N VAL A 132 -6.78 2.47 -10.39
CA VAL A 132 -5.45 2.28 -9.80
C VAL A 132 -5.55 2.69 -8.33
N LEU A 133 -5.34 1.73 -7.44
CA LEU A 133 -5.33 1.95 -6.00
C LEU A 133 -3.89 2.21 -5.58
N HIS A 134 -3.60 3.37 -5.03
CA HIS A 134 -2.29 3.67 -4.48
C HIS A 134 -2.31 3.44 -2.98
N SER A 135 -1.46 2.53 -2.50
CA SER A 135 -1.28 2.34 -1.07
C SER A 135 -0.75 3.60 -0.41
N HIS A 136 0.26 4.20 -1.03
CA HIS A 136 0.87 5.48 -0.74
C HIS A 136 1.70 5.95 -1.95
N LEU A 137 2.43 7.08 -1.84
CA LEU A 137 3.11 7.68 -2.98
C LEU A 137 4.66 7.65 -2.87
N HIS A 138 5.23 6.68 -2.17
CA HIS A 138 6.67 6.48 -2.17
C HIS A 138 7.18 6.00 -3.54
N LEU A 139 8.48 6.12 -3.71
CA LEU A 139 9.24 5.96 -4.95
C LEU A 139 9.07 4.59 -5.62
N ASP A 140 8.86 3.55 -4.84
CA ASP A 140 8.70 2.15 -5.27
C ASP A 140 7.23 1.70 -5.37
N HIS A 141 6.27 2.62 -5.20
CA HIS A 141 4.83 2.38 -5.35
C HIS A 141 4.19 3.27 -6.42
N SER A 142 4.73 4.47 -6.63
CA SER A 142 4.12 5.49 -7.49
C SER A 142 4.45 5.38 -8.98
N GLY A 143 5.24 4.40 -9.41
CA GLY A 143 5.68 4.27 -10.82
C GLY A 143 4.56 4.09 -11.83
N GLY A 144 3.39 3.61 -11.40
CA GLY A 144 2.19 3.48 -12.24
C GLY A 144 1.34 4.74 -12.38
N VAL A 145 1.61 5.81 -11.61
CA VAL A 145 0.79 7.02 -11.62
C VAL A 145 0.80 7.67 -13.00
N GLY A 146 -0.42 7.92 -13.54
CA GLY A 146 -0.61 8.56 -14.85
C GLY A 146 -0.27 7.69 -16.06
N ARG A 147 -0.01 6.38 -15.87
CA ARG A 147 0.29 5.45 -16.97
C ARG A 147 -0.93 4.64 -17.45
N PHE A 148 -2.07 4.84 -16.82
CA PHE A 148 -3.35 4.21 -17.11
C PHE A 148 -4.35 5.28 -17.57
N PRO A 149 -4.46 5.54 -18.89
CA PRO A 149 -5.07 6.78 -19.40
C PRO A 149 -6.55 6.94 -19.07
N ASN A 150 -7.27 5.84 -18.84
CA ASN A 150 -8.71 5.86 -18.56
C ASN A 150 -9.04 5.53 -17.10
N ALA A 151 -8.03 5.22 -16.29
CA ALA A 151 -8.25 4.81 -14.92
C ALA A 151 -8.59 5.99 -14.00
N THR A 152 -9.37 5.70 -12.96
CA THR A 152 -9.47 6.56 -11.79
C THR A 152 -8.40 6.11 -10.79
N HIS A 153 -7.54 7.05 -10.39
CA HIS A 153 -6.49 6.83 -9.39
C HIS A 153 -7.03 7.16 -8.00
N LEU A 154 -7.05 6.17 -7.09
CA LEU A 154 -7.53 6.33 -5.73
C LEU A 154 -6.34 6.42 -4.77
N VAL A 155 -6.37 7.41 -3.90
CA VAL A 155 -5.37 7.62 -2.84
C VAL A 155 -6.05 8.33 -1.66
N GLN A 156 -5.51 8.17 -0.45
CA GLN A 156 -5.97 8.98 0.68
C GLN A 156 -5.61 10.45 0.44
N GLN A 157 -6.55 11.37 0.72
CA GLN A 157 -6.30 12.81 0.62
C GLN A 157 -5.08 13.21 1.46
N LYS A 158 -4.97 12.65 2.66
CA LYS A 158 -3.86 12.90 3.59
C LYS A 158 -2.51 12.49 3.00
N GLU A 159 -2.46 11.38 2.25
CA GLU A 159 -1.24 10.94 1.54
C GLU A 159 -0.87 11.91 0.44
N TYR A 160 -1.84 12.25 -0.39
CA TYR A 160 -1.61 13.17 -1.49
C TYR A 160 -1.10 14.53 -1.01
N ASP A 161 -1.75 15.11 0.00
CA ASP A 161 -1.35 16.41 0.56
C ASP A 161 0.06 16.35 1.17
N TYR A 162 0.36 15.26 1.89
CA TYR A 162 1.68 15.07 2.49
C TYR A 162 2.77 14.86 1.44
N ALA A 163 2.52 14.09 0.37
CA ALA A 163 3.49 13.82 -0.70
C ALA A 163 4.00 15.10 -1.39
N PHE A 164 3.19 16.16 -1.41
CA PHE A 164 3.60 17.45 -1.96
C PHE A 164 4.45 18.31 -1.00
N ASN A 165 4.31 18.10 0.32
CA ASN A 165 5.04 18.84 1.35
C ASN A 165 5.47 17.90 2.50
N PRO A 166 6.27 16.85 2.19
CA PRO A 166 6.66 15.87 3.19
C PRO A 166 7.68 16.48 4.17
N ASP A 167 7.70 15.94 5.38
CA ASP A 167 8.73 16.25 6.37
C ASP A 167 10.13 15.94 5.80
N TRP A 168 11.13 16.64 6.30
CA TRP A 168 12.50 16.56 5.77
C TRP A 168 13.07 15.12 5.73
N PHE A 169 12.71 14.27 6.69
CA PHE A 169 13.19 12.88 6.77
C PHE A 169 12.48 11.94 5.79
N SER A 170 11.22 12.21 5.44
CA SER A 170 10.43 11.43 4.46
C SER A 170 10.61 11.93 3.03
N LYS A 171 11.06 13.18 2.85
CA LYS A 171 11.16 13.83 1.55
C LYS A 171 11.89 13.00 0.47
N PRO A 172 13.00 12.29 0.76
CA PRO A 172 13.68 11.48 -0.25
C PRO A 172 12.86 10.31 -0.80
N ALA A 173 11.85 9.83 -0.06
CA ALA A 173 10.97 8.75 -0.50
C ALA A 173 9.91 9.19 -1.52
N TYR A 174 9.66 10.49 -1.66
CA TYR A 174 8.65 11.04 -2.56
C TYR A 174 9.28 11.61 -3.83
N ILE A 175 9.23 10.88 -4.93
CA ILE A 175 9.73 11.33 -6.23
C ILE A 175 8.61 12.09 -6.94
N ARG A 176 8.54 13.40 -6.70
CA ARG A 176 7.43 14.25 -7.14
C ARG A 176 7.09 14.12 -8.63
N LYS A 177 8.07 13.97 -9.51
CA LYS A 177 7.85 13.76 -10.96
C LYS A 177 7.10 12.47 -11.30
N ASP A 178 6.97 11.51 -10.37
CA ASP A 178 6.20 10.29 -10.59
C ASP A 178 4.70 10.51 -10.43
N PHE A 179 4.27 11.43 -9.57
CA PHE A 179 2.85 11.66 -9.26
C PHE A 179 2.35 13.09 -9.55
N ASP A 180 3.22 14.08 -9.69
CA ASP A 180 2.86 15.46 -10.05
C ASP A 180 2.77 15.58 -11.58
N LYS A 181 1.74 14.94 -12.16
CA LYS A 181 1.49 14.92 -13.60
C LYS A 181 0.11 15.50 -13.92
N PRO A 182 -0.03 16.26 -15.02
CA PRO A 182 -1.33 16.79 -15.42
C PRO A 182 -2.25 15.67 -15.94
N GLY A 183 -3.57 15.90 -15.85
CA GLY A 183 -4.57 15.06 -16.49
C GLY A 183 -4.89 13.75 -15.78
N ILE A 184 -4.35 13.49 -14.59
CA ILE A 184 -4.69 12.31 -13.81
C ILE A 184 -6.08 12.47 -13.21
N ASN A 185 -6.94 11.48 -13.42
CA ASN A 185 -8.26 11.43 -12.81
C ASN A 185 -8.14 10.91 -11.37
N TRP A 186 -7.85 11.79 -10.42
CA TRP A 186 -7.75 11.48 -9.01
C TRP A 186 -9.11 11.36 -8.34
N LYS A 187 -9.27 10.34 -7.48
CA LYS A 187 -10.32 10.23 -6.48
C LYS A 187 -9.68 10.15 -5.10
N PHE A 188 -9.90 11.18 -4.31
CA PHE A 188 -9.37 11.23 -2.95
C PHE A 188 -10.33 10.56 -1.98
N LEU A 189 -9.81 9.56 -1.27
CA LEU A 189 -10.47 9.00 -0.12
C LEU A 189 -10.19 9.91 1.08
N ARG A 190 -11.22 10.19 1.86
CA ARG A 190 -11.12 11.05 3.03
C ARG A 190 -11.51 10.27 4.25
N ASP A 191 -10.69 10.38 5.26
CA ASP A 191 -11.02 9.95 6.62
C ASP A 191 -12.27 10.71 7.09
N LYS A 192 -13.40 10.00 7.12
CA LYS A 192 -14.69 10.47 7.64
C LYS A 192 -15.21 9.54 8.74
N ASN A 193 -14.32 9.07 9.61
CA ASN A 193 -14.61 8.07 10.65
C ASN A 193 -14.86 6.65 10.10
N ASP A 194 -14.63 6.39 8.83
CA ASP A 194 -14.70 5.05 8.25
C ASP A 194 -13.28 4.57 7.99
N ASP A 195 -12.83 3.55 8.69
CA ASP A 195 -11.49 2.96 8.56
C ASP A 195 -11.33 2.19 7.24
N PHE A 196 -12.39 2.09 6.45
CA PHE A 196 -12.38 1.34 5.18
C PHE A 196 -13.31 1.94 4.11
N TYR A 197 -13.02 1.58 2.85
CA TYR A 197 -13.83 1.94 1.69
C TYR A 197 -14.04 0.71 0.80
N ASP A 198 -15.30 0.30 0.57
CA ASP A 198 -15.65 -0.75 -0.37
C ASP A 198 -15.66 -0.21 -1.80
N LEU A 199 -14.71 -0.65 -2.63
CA LEU A 199 -14.50 -0.12 -3.98
C LEU A 199 -15.73 -0.27 -4.89
N TYR A 200 -16.38 -1.44 -4.83
CA TYR A 200 -17.51 -1.80 -5.70
C TYR A 200 -18.84 -1.90 -4.95
N GLY A 201 -18.83 -1.73 -3.63
CA GLY A 201 -20.03 -1.87 -2.78
C GLY A 201 -20.53 -3.31 -2.67
N ASP A 202 -19.66 -4.30 -2.88
CA ASP A 202 -20.01 -5.73 -2.87
C ASP A 202 -19.07 -6.59 -2.00
N GLY A 203 -18.17 -5.95 -1.24
CA GLY A 203 -17.22 -6.63 -0.38
C GLY A 203 -16.08 -7.36 -1.11
N SER A 204 -15.95 -7.18 -2.42
CA SER A 204 -14.94 -7.87 -3.22
C SER A 204 -13.53 -7.26 -3.06
N ILE A 205 -13.46 -5.93 -2.95
CA ILE A 205 -12.21 -5.18 -2.75
C ILE A 205 -12.47 -4.07 -1.74
N ILE A 206 -11.85 -4.21 -0.56
CA ILE A 206 -11.95 -3.24 0.52
C ILE A 206 -10.60 -2.54 0.67
N VAL A 207 -10.63 -1.22 0.64
CA VAL A 207 -9.50 -0.36 1.00
C VAL A 207 -9.56 -0.11 2.49
N ILE A 208 -8.48 -0.39 3.21
CA ILE A 208 -8.37 -0.24 4.67
C ILE A 208 -7.35 0.86 4.95
N PHE A 209 -7.71 1.86 5.73
CA PHE A 209 -6.79 2.91 6.13
C PHE A 209 -5.82 2.37 7.19
N THR A 210 -4.52 2.36 6.87
CA THR A 210 -3.46 1.81 7.73
C THR A 210 -2.28 2.79 7.82
N PRO A 211 -2.47 3.96 8.48
CA PRO A 211 -1.43 4.99 8.58
C PRO A 211 -0.25 4.51 9.41
N GLY A 212 0.88 5.21 9.28
CA GLY A 212 2.07 4.99 10.10
C GLY A 212 3.35 4.92 9.28
N HIS A 213 3.46 4.02 8.31
CA HIS A 213 4.54 4.02 7.33
C HIS A 213 4.56 5.35 6.55
N ALA A 214 3.45 5.72 5.98
CA ALA A 214 3.13 7.04 5.45
C ALA A 214 1.84 7.55 6.11
N PRO A 215 1.58 8.87 6.18
CA PRO A 215 0.42 9.40 6.90
C PRO A 215 -0.93 8.98 6.31
N GLY A 216 -0.98 8.72 5.01
CA GLY A 216 -2.18 8.28 4.31
C GLY A 216 -2.05 6.88 3.71
N HIS A 217 -1.17 6.03 4.28
CA HIS A 217 -1.02 4.65 3.84
C HIS A 217 -2.32 3.87 3.97
N GLN A 218 -2.57 2.98 3.00
CA GLN A 218 -3.73 2.08 3.00
C GLN A 218 -3.33 0.69 2.52
N SER A 219 -3.99 -0.31 3.10
CA SER A 219 -3.91 -1.74 2.74
C SER A 219 -5.16 -2.16 1.98
N PHE A 220 -5.16 -3.36 1.40
CA PHE A 220 -6.27 -3.83 0.58
C PHE A 220 -6.67 -5.25 0.95
N LEU A 221 -7.94 -5.44 1.25
CA LEU A 221 -8.53 -6.77 1.45
C LEU A 221 -9.27 -7.19 0.19
N VAL A 222 -8.82 -8.29 -0.42
CA VAL A 222 -9.39 -8.83 -1.66
C VAL A 222 -10.06 -10.15 -1.37
N ASN A 223 -11.37 -10.25 -1.65
CA ASN A 223 -12.13 -11.47 -1.46
C ASN A 223 -12.12 -12.30 -2.76
N LEU A 224 -11.37 -13.39 -2.76
CA LEU A 224 -11.21 -14.27 -3.93
C LEU A 224 -12.09 -15.50 -3.84
N PRO A 225 -12.68 -15.98 -4.97
CA PRO A 225 -13.66 -17.06 -4.96
C PRO A 225 -13.12 -18.39 -4.41
N ASN A 226 -11.83 -18.68 -4.61
CA ASN A 226 -11.23 -19.96 -4.23
C ASN A 226 -10.34 -19.84 -2.97
N SER A 227 -9.78 -18.67 -2.71
CA SER A 227 -8.82 -18.44 -1.62
C SER A 227 -9.43 -17.71 -0.43
N GLY A 228 -10.65 -17.18 -0.57
CA GLY A 228 -11.26 -16.30 0.43
C GLY A 228 -10.55 -14.95 0.49
N TYR A 229 -10.50 -14.37 1.67
CA TYR A 229 -9.90 -13.07 1.89
C TYR A 229 -8.37 -13.12 1.85
N VAL A 230 -7.78 -12.28 1.01
CA VAL A 230 -6.34 -12.04 0.93
C VAL A 230 -6.08 -10.59 1.31
N LEU A 231 -5.31 -10.38 2.37
CA LEU A 231 -4.89 -9.05 2.81
C LEU A 231 -3.55 -8.69 2.17
N LEU A 232 -3.54 -7.62 1.39
CA LEU A 232 -2.35 -6.98 0.88
C LEU A 232 -1.96 -5.87 1.87
N THR A 233 -1.07 -6.17 2.79
CA THR A 233 -0.64 -5.23 3.85
C THR A 233 0.17 -4.07 3.28
N ILE A 234 0.81 -4.30 2.15
CA ILE A 234 1.79 -3.40 1.55
C ILE A 234 2.82 -3.00 2.63
N ASP A 235 3.02 -1.72 2.89
CA ASP A 235 4.04 -1.23 3.82
C ASP A 235 3.55 -1.03 5.26
N ALA A 236 2.32 -1.45 5.58
CA ALA A 236 1.88 -1.54 6.97
C ALA A 236 2.67 -2.60 7.75
N ALA A 237 3.11 -3.68 7.07
CA ALA A 237 3.93 -4.74 7.66
C ALA A 237 4.84 -5.39 6.62
N TYR A 238 6.15 -5.12 6.66
CA TYR A 238 7.13 -5.66 5.70
C TYR A 238 7.40 -7.15 5.84
N THR A 239 7.25 -7.69 7.04
CA THR A 239 7.58 -9.08 7.36
C THR A 239 6.60 -9.64 8.37
N MET A 240 6.56 -10.98 8.49
CA MET A 240 5.77 -11.66 9.53
C MET A 240 6.16 -11.26 10.95
N ASP A 241 7.36 -10.75 11.16
CA ASP A 241 7.80 -10.28 12.47
C ASP A 241 7.16 -8.93 12.84
N HIS A 242 6.97 -8.04 11.85
CA HIS A 242 6.18 -6.82 12.04
C HIS A 242 4.74 -7.15 12.40
N TRP A 243 4.15 -8.13 11.70
CA TRP A 243 2.79 -8.57 11.91
C TRP A 243 2.58 -9.28 13.26
N ASN A 244 3.42 -10.28 13.57
CA ASN A 244 3.23 -11.12 14.74
C ASN A 244 3.71 -10.49 16.04
N ASN A 245 4.78 -9.69 15.99
CA ASN A 245 5.48 -9.16 17.16
C ASN A 245 5.40 -7.64 17.28
N LEU A 246 4.67 -6.96 16.38
CA LEU A 246 4.57 -5.51 16.33
C LEU A 246 5.95 -4.82 16.27
N THR A 247 6.91 -5.48 15.59
CA THR A 247 8.23 -4.90 15.39
C THR A 247 8.10 -3.67 14.49
N LEU A 248 8.78 -2.59 14.82
CA LEU A 248 8.71 -1.36 14.04
C LEU A 248 9.62 -1.43 12.81
N PRO A 249 9.18 -0.90 11.66
CA PRO A 249 10.06 -0.58 10.54
C PRO A 249 11.19 0.36 10.95
N GLY A 250 12.30 0.31 10.21
CA GLY A 250 13.44 1.19 10.49
C GLY A 250 13.18 2.66 10.16
N LEU A 251 12.27 2.93 9.23
CA LEU A 251 11.82 4.27 8.84
C LEU A 251 10.29 4.30 8.83
N VAL A 252 9.70 5.22 9.59
CA VAL A 252 8.25 5.39 9.71
C VAL A 252 7.92 6.86 9.95
N CYS A 253 6.74 7.28 9.52
CA CYS A 253 6.21 8.60 9.87
C CYS A 253 5.66 8.62 11.30
N SER A 254 4.99 7.54 11.73
CA SER A 254 4.43 7.43 13.07
C SER A 254 4.50 5.99 13.58
N ALA A 255 5.32 5.76 14.58
CA ALA A 255 5.46 4.44 15.21
C ALA A 255 4.18 3.99 15.93
N VAL A 256 3.42 4.93 16.49
CA VAL A 256 2.14 4.65 17.18
C VAL A 256 1.12 4.16 16.16
N ASP A 257 0.96 4.92 15.06
CA ASP A 257 -0.01 4.58 14.02
C ASP A 257 0.34 3.24 13.33
N VAL A 258 1.64 2.90 13.15
CA VAL A 258 2.04 1.58 12.63
C VAL A 258 1.55 0.46 13.54
N VAL A 259 1.76 0.59 14.86
CA VAL A 259 1.33 -0.43 15.81
C VAL A 259 -0.19 -0.57 15.82
N ASP A 260 -0.90 0.55 15.79
CA ASP A 260 -2.38 0.55 15.82
C ASP A 260 -2.97 0.02 14.51
N SER A 261 -2.32 0.27 13.37
CA SER A 261 -2.72 -0.25 12.06
C SER A 261 -2.52 -1.77 11.92
N VAL A 262 -1.57 -2.37 12.65
CA VAL A 262 -1.31 -3.82 12.60
C VAL A 262 -2.17 -4.59 13.62
N LYS A 263 -2.63 -3.95 14.71
CA LYS A 263 -3.55 -4.56 15.69
C LYS A 263 -4.96 -4.73 15.14
#